data_01cfb5b4dd1d1947ecbe6fe273d04970
#
_entry.id   01cfb5b4dd1d1947ecbe6fe273d04970
#
_cell.length_a   1.000
_cell.length_b   1.000
_cell.length_c   1.000
_cell.angle_alpha   90.00
_cell.angle_beta   90.00
_cell.angle_gamma   90.00
#
_symmetry.space_group_name_H-M   'P 1'
#
loop_
_entity.id
_entity.type
_entity.pdbx_description
1 polymer ?
#
loop_
_entity_poly.entity_id
_entity_poly.type
_entity_poly.pdbx_seq_one_letter_code
_entity_poly.pdbx_strand_id
1 'polypeptide(L)'
;MKQIALCLIFACISAFSWAKKPTPKPVKVDAAQAKSTHPVLKASSALAESGEFDVDNPPNRIRVLVGLGASTYFLKDGRPHGLEYALLSGFEAELNRNRAKGLPPVRLQFIPIESGELIPALLAGKGDIAAGLIPLTEGARSIVSFSEPYAMDQWCLVGPKDSAIRRLEDLAEQPLLLNSASMGRRLLDAHPDLKVTLDDPALGSAVETQLAEINAGQANYTLASKTILNLWAPRFKSLQIGACLNEKVPLTWAVRPADGALLELMNRYIVSKKMPIEKATSLTQRYLPQDAKAARSEAIAPLDKLGFFMPMFQSIAAANNLDWMLLAAIGQKESKLNPVIRKNGPTGVMQVNPSTARAMGVSDPHGNEGNITAAAKYLAHLRKMYSQQGITEDNQLYFMIAAYNAGEGRLQQIRSRTKSQGLDPNVWVGNVEKVALNHVSKGMVDYVSTVNRFYLAYQSAEKTTAKRASSAGAKK
;
A
#
# COMPACT_ATOMS: atom_id res chain seq x y z
N MET A 1 -82.25 19.26 23.56
CA MET A 1 -81.80 19.95 24.77
C MET A 1 -80.30 19.78 24.88
N LYS A 2 -79.62 20.85 25.11
CA LYS A 2 -78.21 21.09 25.43
C LYS A 2 -77.39 21.63 24.25
N GLN A 3 -77.17 22.85 24.45
CA GLN A 3 -76.50 23.94 23.71
C GLN A 3 -75.09 23.62 23.35
N ILE A 4 -74.71 24.10 22.14
CA ILE A 4 -73.40 24.21 21.59
C ILE A 4 -72.81 25.59 22.06
N ALA A 5 -71.69 25.57 22.77
CA ALA A 5 -70.89 26.75 23.03
C ALA A 5 -69.77 26.87 21.99
N LEU A 6 -69.82 27.98 21.23
CA LEU A 6 -68.84 28.38 20.23
C LEU A 6 -67.75 29.20 20.89
N CYS A 7 -66.51 28.70 21.00
CA CYS A 7 -65.33 29.48 21.39
C CYS A 7 -64.54 29.89 20.19
N LEU A 8 -64.61 31.19 19.88
CA LEU A 8 -63.73 31.88 18.91
C LEU A 8 -62.32 32.02 19.56
N ILE A 9 -61.31 31.42 18.93
CA ILE A 9 -59.91 31.69 19.26
C ILE A 9 -59.33 32.55 18.15
N PHE A 10 -58.92 33.77 18.50
CA PHE A 10 -58.19 34.72 17.69
C PHE A 10 -56.81 34.16 17.33
N ALA A 11 -56.52 34.00 16.04
CA ALA A 11 -55.18 33.68 15.56
C ALA A 11 -54.33 34.93 15.46
N CYS A 12 -53.36 35.10 16.37
CA CYS A 12 -52.24 36.01 16.20
C CYS A 12 -51.24 35.42 15.21
N ILE A 13 -51.25 35.95 13.99
CA ILE A 13 -50.21 35.67 13.01
C ILE A 13 -48.99 36.55 13.36
N SER A 14 -48.01 36.02 14.06
CA SER A 14 -46.69 36.62 14.20
C SER A 14 -45.85 36.25 12.98
N ALA A 15 -45.59 37.24 12.11
CA ALA A 15 -44.68 37.14 10.98
C ALA A 15 -43.24 36.87 11.48
N PHE A 16 -42.80 35.63 11.45
CA PHE A 16 -41.38 35.33 11.62
C PHE A 16 -40.66 35.66 10.31
N SER A 17 -39.95 36.79 10.34
CA SER A 17 -38.98 37.19 9.32
C SER A 17 -37.85 36.11 9.27
N TRP A 18 -37.78 35.37 8.19
CA TRP A 18 -36.63 34.50 7.88
C TRP A 18 -35.47 35.37 7.45
N ALA A 19 -34.61 35.75 8.40
CA ALA A 19 -33.30 36.28 8.09
C ALA A 19 -32.49 35.21 7.38
N LYS A 20 -32.22 35.41 6.08
CA LYS A 20 -31.27 34.58 5.30
C LYS A 20 -29.92 34.59 6.02
N LYS A 21 -29.48 33.43 6.52
CA LYS A 21 -28.10 33.22 6.96
C LYS A 21 -27.17 33.56 5.80
N PRO A 22 -26.11 34.37 6.03
CA PRO A 22 -25.16 34.66 4.98
C PRO A 22 -24.49 33.37 4.53
N THR A 23 -24.51 33.09 3.24
CA THR A 23 -23.70 32.04 2.60
C THR A 23 -22.24 32.34 2.88
N PRO A 24 -21.45 31.39 3.37
CA PRO A 24 -20.02 31.56 3.53
C PRO A 24 -19.40 31.83 2.15
N LYS A 25 -18.67 32.96 2.04
CA LYS A 25 -17.87 33.25 0.85
C LYS A 25 -16.88 32.14 0.60
N PRO A 26 -16.66 31.69 -0.65
CA PRO A 26 -15.63 30.72 -0.95
C PRO A 26 -14.29 31.29 -0.52
N VAL A 27 -13.61 30.61 0.39
CA VAL A 27 -12.22 30.88 0.74
C VAL A 27 -11.40 30.60 -0.51
N LYS A 28 -10.84 31.64 -1.12
CA LYS A 28 -9.81 31.47 -2.15
C LYS A 28 -8.60 30.88 -1.45
N VAL A 29 -8.39 29.58 -1.66
CA VAL A 29 -7.14 28.93 -1.31
C VAL A 29 -6.14 29.37 -2.36
N ASP A 30 -5.17 30.19 -1.99
CA ASP A 30 -4.04 30.53 -2.85
C ASP A 30 -3.28 29.24 -3.21
N ALA A 31 -3.33 28.88 -4.48
CA ALA A 31 -2.66 27.69 -5.04
C ALA A 31 -1.12 27.77 -4.94
N ALA A 32 -0.56 28.86 -4.43
CA ALA A 32 0.88 29.10 -4.34
C ALA A 32 1.54 28.65 -3.02
N GLN A 33 0.79 28.18 -2.00
CA GLN A 33 1.35 27.80 -0.70
C GLN A 33 1.07 26.37 -0.25
N ALA A 34 0.48 25.52 -1.08
CA ALA A 34 0.51 24.10 -0.87
C ALA A 34 1.87 23.52 -1.32
N LYS A 35 2.97 24.03 -0.79
CA LYS A 35 4.18 23.21 -0.66
C LYS A 35 3.80 22.11 0.32
N SER A 36 3.45 20.94 -0.25
CA SER A 36 3.30 19.69 0.46
C SER A 36 4.54 19.47 1.33
N THR A 37 4.47 19.87 2.59
CA THR A 37 5.40 19.43 3.63
C THR A 37 4.94 18.04 4.07
N HIS A 38 4.84 17.10 3.10
CA HIS A 38 4.83 15.70 3.46
C HIS A 38 6.19 15.43 4.12
N PRO A 39 6.25 14.85 5.30
CA PRO A 39 7.49 14.28 5.76
C PRO A 39 7.88 13.22 4.74
N VAL A 40 8.69 13.61 3.75
CA VAL A 40 9.46 12.64 2.97
C VAL A 40 10.14 11.80 4.02
N LEU A 41 9.88 10.49 4.03
CA LEU A 41 10.54 9.55 4.89
C LEU A 41 12.05 9.83 4.82
N LYS A 42 12.56 10.66 5.74
CA LYS A 42 13.99 10.87 5.86
C LYS A 42 14.56 9.57 6.37
N ALA A 43 15.50 9.01 5.63
CA ALA A 43 16.20 7.82 6.07
C ALA A 43 16.70 8.04 7.50
N SER A 44 16.23 7.19 8.42
CA SER A 44 16.75 7.18 9.76
C SER A 44 18.24 6.84 9.69
N SER A 45 19.09 7.73 10.20
CA SER A 45 20.53 7.52 10.27
C SER A 45 20.92 6.25 11.06
N ALA A 46 20.02 5.71 11.88
CA ALA A 46 20.21 4.45 12.61
C ALA A 46 20.11 3.19 11.72
N LEU A 47 19.70 3.31 10.44
CA LEU A 47 19.69 2.20 9.46
C LEU A 47 20.91 2.24 8.53
N ALA A 48 21.82 3.21 8.68
CA ALA A 48 22.94 3.48 7.77
C ALA A 48 24.18 2.59 7.96
N GLU A 49 24.19 1.71 8.94
CA GLU A 49 25.32 0.78 9.12
C GLU A 49 25.00 -0.60 8.54
N SER A 50 24.97 -0.70 7.21
CA SER A 50 25.41 -1.93 6.57
C SER A 50 26.93 -1.91 6.59
N GLY A 51 27.57 -2.79 7.37
CA GLY A 51 28.98 -3.00 7.28
C GLY A 51 29.40 -3.31 5.84
N GLU A 52 30.67 -3.12 5.51
CA GLU A 52 31.23 -3.48 4.22
C GLU A 52 30.86 -4.93 3.87
N PHE A 53 30.23 -5.15 2.69
CA PHE A 53 29.83 -6.49 2.27
C PHE A 53 31.08 -7.30 1.89
N ASP A 54 31.36 -8.33 2.67
CA ASP A 54 32.33 -9.37 2.34
C ASP A 54 31.60 -10.58 1.76
N VAL A 55 32.02 -11.03 0.59
CA VAL A 55 31.43 -12.20 -0.10
C VAL A 55 31.55 -13.47 0.74
N ASP A 56 32.66 -13.65 1.44
CA ASP A 56 32.92 -14.83 2.26
C ASP A 56 32.28 -14.74 3.64
N ASN A 57 32.06 -13.53 4.15
CA ASN A 57 31.46 -13.28 5.45
C ASN A 57 30.42 -12.13 5.40
N PRO A 58 29.27 -12.34 4.75
CA PRO A 58 28.25 -11.31 4.65
C PRO A 58 27.73 -10.90 6.04
N PRO A 59 27.27 -9.64 6.20
CA PRO A 59 26.73 -9.15 7.48
C PRO A 59 25.54 -10.01 7.92
N ASN A 60 25.30 -10.09 9.22
CA ASN A 60 24.22 -10.91 9.78
C ASN A 60 22.81 -10.35 9.48
N ARG A 61 22.70 -9.13 8.92
CA ARG A 61 21.45 -8.49 8.52
C ARG A 61 21.60 -7.81 7.17
N ILE A 62 20.69 -8.10 6.25
CA ILE A 62 20.59 -7.48 4.92
C ILE A 62 19.18 -6.89 4.82
N ARG A 63 19.06 -5.62 4.48
CA ARG A 63 17.79 -4.90 4.35
C ARG A 63 17.28 -5.04 2.92
N VAL A 64 16.07 -5.56 2.78
CA VAL A 64 15.41 -5.74 1.49
C VAL A 64 14.24 -4.79 1.39
N LEU A 65 14.35 -3.80 0.51
CA LEU A 65 13.22 -2.99 0.08
C LEU A 65 12.36 -3.84 -0.84
N VAL A 66 11.11 -4.05 -0.47
CA VAL A 66 10.21 -4.91 -1.24
C VAL A 66 8.92 -4.17 -1.60
N GLY A 67 8.50 -4.29 -2.86
CA GLY A 67 7.24 -3.72 -3.30
C GLY A 67 6.07 -4.39 -2.59
N LEU A 68 5.31 -3.62 -1.82
CA LEU A 68 4.14 -4.12 -1.09
C LEU A 68 2.99 -4.35 -2.06
N GLY A 69 2.58 -5.61 -2.22
CA GLY A 69 1.49 -5.98 -3.13
C GLY A 69 1.11 -7.45 -2.99
N ALA A 70 -0.11 -7.75 -3.41
CA ALA A 70 -0.67 -9.10 -3.29
C ALA A 70 0.11 -10.18 -4.08
N SER A 71 0.94 -9.78 -5.04
CA SER A 71 1.79 -10.69 -5.81
C SER A 71 3.22 -10.75 -5.27
N THR A 72 3.78 -9.64 -4.84
CA THR A 72 5.21 -9.47 -4.54
C THR A 72 5.56 -9.78 -3.10
N TYR A 73 4.93 -9.06 -2.17
CA TYR A 73 5.12 -9.21 -0.73
C TYR A 73 3.86 -8.82 0.02
N PHE A 74 3.35 -9.71 0.86
CA PHE A 74 2.19 -9.46 1.73
C PHE A 74 2.30 -10.28 3.01
N LEU A 75 1.58 -9.87 4.05
CA LEU A 75 1.42 -10.65 5.26
C LEU A 75 0.08 -11.38 5.27
N LYS A 76 0.09 -12.64 5.67
CA LYS A 76 -1.10 -13.44 5.95
C LYS A 76 -0.88 -14.20 7.24
N ASP A 77 -1.84 -14.08 8.15
CA ASP A 77 -1.70 -14.63 9.51
C ASP A 77 -0.39 -14.19 10.18
N GLY A 78 0.02 -12.94 9.90
CA GLY A 78 1.24 -12.32 10.38
C GLY A 78 2.54 -12.90 9.83
N ARG A 79 2.49 -13.75 8.81
CA ARG A 79 3.67 -14.32 8.16
C ARG A 79 3.86 -13.73 6.77
N PRO A 80 5.11 -13.44 6.38
CA PRO A 80 5.39 -12.93 5.05
C PRO A 80 5.20 -14.00 3.98
N HIS A 81 4.63 -13.57 2.87
CA HIS A 81 4.39 -14.36 1.66
C HIS A 81 4.57 -13.47 0.43
N GLY A 82 4.50 -14.07 -0.73
CA GLY A 82 4.63 -13.40 -2.02
C GLY A 82 5.82 -13.92 -2.82
N LEU A 83 5.84 -13.56 -4.09
CA LEU A 83 6.83 -14.07 -5.03
C LEU A 83 8.26 -13.66 -4.64
N GLU A 84 8.45 -12.38 -4.34
CA GLU A 84 9.75 -11.85 -3.94
C GLU A 84 10.21 -12.43 -2.59
N TYR A 85 9.27 -12.57 -1.65
CA TYR A 85 9.59 -13.22 -0.39
C TYR A 85 10.04 -14.68 -0.58
N ALA A 86 9.35 -15.45 -1.43
CA ALA A 86 9.71 -16.83 -1.69
C ALA A 86 11.11 -16.96 -2.32
N LEU A 87 11.41 -16.14 -3.34
CA LEU A 87 12.70 -16.10 -4.01
C LEU A 87 13.83 -15.72 -3.03
N LEU A 88 13.66 -14.66 -2.27
CA LEU A 88 14.65 -14.14 -1.34
C LEU A 88 14.83 -14.99 -0.09
N SER A 89 13.79 -15.71 0.36
CA SER A 89 13.94 -16.72 1.42
C SER A 89 14.86 -17.85 1.00
N GLY A 90 14.85 -18.21 -0.29
CA GLY A 90 15.82 -19.15 -0.84
C GLY A 90 17.24 -18.59 -0.83
N PHE A 91 17.41 -17.30 -1.10
CA PHE A 91 18.69 -16.59 -1.01
C PHE A 91 19.20 -16.55 0.44
N GLU A 92 18.35 -16.23 1.42
CA GLU A 92 18.71 -16.29 2.85
C GLU A 92 19.20 -17.68 3.24
N ALA A 93 18.48 -18.72 2.81
CA ALA A 93 18.88 -20.11 3.09
C ALA A 93 20.25 -20.45 2.48
N GLU A 94 20.53 -19.95 1.27
CA GLU A 94 21.83 -20.15 0.61
C GLU A 94 22.99 -19.46 1.34
N LEU A 95 22.79 -18.20 1.76
CA LEU A 95 23.79 -17.47 2.53
C LEU A 95 24.16 -18.16 3.85
N ASN A 96 23.21 -18.87 4.45
CA ASN A 96 23.43 -19.57 5.71
C ASN A 96 23.96 -21.01 5.55
N ARG A 97 23.96 -21.60 4.35
CA ARG A 97 24.35 -22.99 4.13
C ARG A 97 25.81 -23.27 4.47
N ASN A 98 26.70 -22.37 4.07
CA ASN A 98 28.14 -22.51 4.23
C ASN A 98 28.71 -21.53 5.26
N ARG A 99 27.85 -20.90 6.08
CA ARG A 99 28.27 -19.92 7.07
C ARG A 99 29.11 -20.61 8.16
N ALA A 100 30.23 -19.99 8.55
CA ALA A 100 31.12 -20.54 9.55
C ALA A 100 30.40 -20.79 10.88
N LYS A 101 30.74 -21.90 11.54
CA LYS A 101 30.18 -22.28 12.84
C LYS A 101 30.49 -21.18 13.88
N GLY A 102 29.48 -20.80 14.66
CA GLY A 102 29.60 -19.77 15.70
C GLY A 102 29.25 -18.34 15.26
N LEU A 103 29.14 -18.08 13.95
CA LEU A 103 28.64 -16.79 13.48
C LEU A 103 27.11 -16.73 13.54
N PRO A 104 26.52 -15.55 13.87
CA PRO A 104 25.08 -15.38 13.83
C PRO A 104 24.57 -15.60 12.39
N PRO A 105 23.40 -16.20 12.20
CA PRO A 105 22.86 -16.42 10.87
C PRO A 105 22.55 -15.09 10.18
N VAL A 106 22.75 -15.03 8.85
CA VAL A 106 22.29 -13.94 8.02
C VAL A 106 20.76 -13.93 8.01
N ARG A 107 20.17 -12.75 8.18
CA ARG A 107 18.74 -12.53 8.13
C ARG A 107 18.40 -11.43 7.15
N LEU A 108 17.44 -11.70 6.26
CA LEU A 108 16.85 -10.70 5.41
C LEU A 108 15.76 -9.96 6.20
N GLN A 109 15.91 -8.65 6.28
CA GLN A 109 14.90 -7.76 6.87
C GLN A 109 14.08 -7.13 5.74
N PHE A 110 12.86 -7.60 5.54
CA PHE A 110 11.97 -7.06 4.51
C PHE A 110 11.35 -5.75 4.97
N ILE A 111 11.55 -4.71 4.18
CA ILE A 111 11.02 -3.36 4.40
C ILE A 111 10.02 -3.08 3.27
N PRO A 112 8.72 -3.21 3.52
CA PRO A 112 7.72 -3.00 2.49
C PRO A 112 7.58 -1.50 2.18
N ILE A 113 7.68 -1.17 0.90
CA ILE A 113 7.52 0.19 0.38
C ILE A 113 6.67 0.18 -0.90
N GLU A 114 6.30 1.35 -1.37
CA GLU A 114 5.61 1.52 -2.64
C GLU A 114 6.55 1.14 -3.81
N SER A 115 6.03 0.40 -4.81
CA SER A 115 6.86 -0.17 -5.88
C SER A 115 7.60 0.89 -6.71
N GLY A 116 7.03 2.08 -6.91
CA GLY A 116 7.68 3.19 -7.61
C GLY A 116 8.81 3.84 -6.82
N GLU A 117 8.88 3.61 -5.52
CA GLU A 117 9.90 4.15 -4.61
C GLU A 117 11.08 3.19 -4.38
N LEU A 118 11.06 1.98 -4.95
CA LEU A 118 12.12 0.97 -4.73
C LEU A 118 13.52 1.49 -5.06
N ILE A 119 13.71 2.03 -6.25
CA ILE A 119 15.02 2.57 -6.68
C ILE A 119 15.38 3.87 -5.94
N PRO A 120 14.51 4.87 -5.82
CA PRO A 120 14.80 6.06 -5.01
C PRO A 120 15.19 5.74 -3.56
N ALA A 121 14.49 4.82 -2.90
CA ALA A 121 14.79 4.42 -1.53
C ALA A 121 16.09 3.63 -1.41
N LEU A 122 16.43 2.79 -2.39
CA LEU A 122 17.71 2.08 -2.46
C LEU A 122 18.87 3.07 -2.55
N LEU A 123 18.79 4.07 -3.43
CA LEU A 123 19.79 5.11 -3.60
C LEU A 123 19.91 6.00 -2.35
N ALA A 124 18.80 6.21 -1.63
CA ALA A 124 18.80 6.91 -0.34
C ALA A 124 19.33 6.07 0.83
N GLY A 125 19.83 4.85 0.61
CA GLY A 125 20.40 3.98 1.64
C GLY A 125 19.39 3.36 2.60
N LYS A 126 18.09 3.39 2.27
CA LYS A 126 17.02 2.82 3.12
C LYS A 126 17.03 1.28 3.13
N GLY A 127 17.71 0.66 2.20
CA GLY A 127 17.90 -0.79 2.07
C GLY A 127 19.16 -1.13 1.30
N ASP A 128 19.45 -2.40 1.20
CA ASP A 128 20.64 -2.94 0.53
C ASP A 128 20.28 -3.64 -0.79
N ILE A 129 19.07 -4.23 -0.85
CA ILE A 129 18.49 -4.85 -2.04
C ILE A 129 17.14 -4.18 -2.32
N ALA A 130 16.84 -3.91 -3.60
CA ALA A 130 15.50 -3.58 -4.06
C ALA A 130 14.93 -4.77 -4.84
N ALA A 131 13.70 -5.22 -4.48
CA ALA A 131 13.01 -6.36 -5.05
C ALA A 131 11.51 -6.08 -5.22
N GLY A 132 10.93 -6.39 -6.37
CA GLY A 132 9.53 -6.05 -6.64
C GLY A 132 9.15 -6.23 -8.11
N LEU A 133 9.54 -7.35 -8.72
CA LEU A 133 9.38 -7.61 -10.15
C LEU A 133 10.00 -6.48 -11.00
N ILE A 134 11.22 -6.05 -10.62
CA ILE A 134 11.86 -4.87 -11.23
C ILE A 134 12.31 -5.24 -12.65
N PRO A 135 11.76 -4.57 -13.68
CA PRO A 135 12.20 -4.77 -15.05
C PRO A 135 13.56 -4.11 -15.24
N LEU A 136 14.46 -4.82 -15.89
CA LEU A 136 15.73 -4.25 -16.31
C LEU A 136 15.49 -3.27 -17.48
N THR A 137 15.81 -1.99 -17.26
CA THR A 137 15.67 -0.95 -18.25
C THR A 137 16.98 -0.19 -18.42
N GLU A 138 17.29 0.24 -19.64
CA GLU A 138 18.53 0.97 -19.93
C GLU A 138 18.67 2.25 -19.09
N GLY A 139 17.57 3.00 -18.91
CA GLY A 139 17.59 4.23 -18.10
C GLY A 139 17.94 4.00 -16.63
N ALA A 140 17.61 2.83 -16.07
CA ALA A 140 17.93 2.52 -14.68
C ALA A 140 19.35 1.93 -14.51
N ARG A 141 19.95 1.35 -15.55
CA ARG A 141 21.34 0.82 -15.54
C ARG A 141 22.40 1.87 -15.22
N SER A 142 22.11 3.13 -15.50
CA SER A 142 23.05 4.24 -15.23
C SER A 142 23.12 4.64 -13.76
N ILE A 143 22.15 4.21 -12.93
CA ILE A 143 22.02 4.66 -11.53
C ILE A 143 22.05 3.52 -10.50
N VAL A 144 21.75 2.28 -10.90
CA VAL A 144 21.82 1.10 -10.03
C VAL A 144 22.46 -0.08 -10.75
N SER A 145 22.97 -1.03 -9.99
CA SER A 145 23.45 -2.32 -10.50
C SER A 145 22.35 -3.37 -10.39
N PHE A 146 22.06 -4.04 -11.52
CA PHE A 146 21.06 -5.09 -11.58
C PHE A 146 21.68 -6.47 -11.44
N SER A 147 20.99 -7.38 -10.75
CA SER A 147 21.36 -8.79 -10.74
C SER A 147 21.18 -9.45 -12.11
N GLU A 148 21.73 -10.66 -12.27
CA GLU A 148 21.27 -11.57 -13.31
C GLU A 148 19.76 -11.71 -13.26
N PRO A 149 19.07 -11.89 -14.41
CA PRO A 149 17.63 -12.08 -14.43
C PRO A 149 17.24 -13.38 -13.73
N TYR A 150 16.31 -13.29 -12.78
CA TYR A 150 15.72 -14.51 -12.19
C TYR A 150 14.53 -15.03 -13.00
N ALA A 151 13.97 -14.23 -13.92
CA ALA A 151 12.94 -14.61 -14.88
C ALA A 151 12.95 -13.70 -16.12
N MET A 152 12.37 -14.22 -17.21
CA MET A 152 12.02 -13.45 -18.40
C MET A 152 10.50 -13.32 -18.47
N ASP A 153 9.98 -12.13 -18.44
CA ASP A 153 8.54 -11.86 -18.43
C ASP A 153 8.04 -11.32 -19.79
N GLN A 154 6.74 -11.44 -20.01
CA GLN A 154 6.03 -10.89 -21.18
C GLN A 154 4.71 -10.29 -20.73
N TRP A 155 4.20 -9.31 -21.48
CA TRP A 155 2.88 -8.72 -21.23
C TRP A 155 1.87 -9.27 -22.22
N CYS A 156 0.75 -9.76 -21.71
CA CYS A 156 -0.31 -10.41 -22.48
C CYS A 156 -1.62 -9.64 -22.34
N LEU A 157 -2.37 -9.58 -23.44
CA LEU A 157 -3.72 -9.07 -23.41
C LEU A 157 -4.60 -9.96 -22.52
N VAL A 158 -5.42 -9.34 -21.70
CA VAL A 158 -6.41 -10.02 -20.86
C VAL A 158 -7.78 -9.40 -21.09
N GLY A 159 -8.76 -10.22 -21.28
CA GLY A 159 -10.14 -9.79 -21.50
C GLY A 159 -11.17 -10.78 -20.95
N PRO A 160 -12.46 -10.51 -21.16
CA PRO A 160 -13.55 -11.43 -20.82
C PRO A 160 -13.41 -12.77 -21.56
N LYS A 161 -13.77 -13.87 -20.91
CA LYS A 161 -13.63 -15.22 -21.45
C LYS A 161 -14.31 -15.42 -22.80
N ASP A 162 -15.49 -14.83 -22.97
CA ASP A 162 -16.31 -15.00 -24.16
C ASP A 162 -16.04 -13.95 -25.26
N SER A 163 -15.02 -13.11 -25.07
CA SER A 163 -14.60 -12.13 -26.08
C SER A 163 -13.99 -12.81 -27.30
N ALA A 164 -14.33 -12.29 -28.49
CA ALA A 164 -13.64 -12.65 -29.74
C ALA A 164 -12.26 -12.02 -29.88
N ILE A 165 -12.00 -10.94 -29.12
CA ILE A 165 -10.74 -10.18 -29.16
C ILE A 165 -9.65 -10.97 -28.45
N ARG A 166 -8.58 -11.29 -29.19
CA ARG A 166 -7.44 -12.07 -28.72
C ARG A 166 -6.12 -11.33 -28.83
N ARG A 167 -6.03 -10.29 -29.63
CA ARG A 167 -4.83 -9.55 -29.96
C ARG A 167 -5.07 -8.06 -29.77
N LEU A 168 -4.00 -7.30 -29.54
CA LEU A 168 -4.09 -5.84 -29.35
C LEU A 168 -4.64 -5.12 -30.61
N GLU A 169 -4.29 -5.63 -31.78
CA GLU A 169 -4.75 -5.09 -33.07
C GLU A 169 -6.27 -5.24 -33.24
N ASP A 170 -6.88 -6.21 -32.56
CA ASP A 170 -8.31 -6.51 -32.68
C ASP A 170 -9.16 -5.65 -31.73
N LEU A 171 -8.56 -4.84 -30.85
CA LEU A 171 -9.26 -4.02 -29.86
C LEU A 171 -10.15 -2.93 -30.49
N ALA A 172 -9.78 -2.44 -31.68
CA ALA A 172 -10.47 -1.34 -32.35
C ALA A 172 -10.68 -0.13 -31.42
N GLU A 173 -11.95 0.20 -31.10
CA GLU A 173 -12.29 1.29 -30.19
C GLU A 173 -12.44 0.86 -28.72
N GLN A 174 -12.26 -0.43 -28.42
CA GLN A 174 -12.38 -0.92 -27.04
C GLN A 174 -11.25 -0.39 -26.16
N PRO A 175 -11.55 0.25 -25.04
CA PRO A 175 -10.52 0.80 -24.18
C PRO A 175 -9.69 -0.29 -23.50
N LEU A 176 -8.40 -0.08 -23.48
CA LEU A 176 -7.44 -0.88 -22.71
C LEU A 176 -7.16 -0.19 -21.38
N LEU A 177 -7.56 -0.84 -20.30
CA LEU A 177 -7.34 -0.35 -18.94
C LEU A 177 -5.86 -0.53 -18.58
N LEU A 178 -5.07 0.56 -18.54
CA LEU A 178 -3.63 0.47 -18.36
C LEU A 178 -3.06 1.67 -17.60
N ASN A 179 -2.42 1.40 -16.47
CA ASN A 179 -1.76 2.43 -15.67
C ASN A 179 -0.64 3.10 -16.46
N SER A 180 -0.66 4.43 -16.54
CA SER A 180 0.30 5.25 -17.29
C SER A 180 1.76 5.08 -16.87
N ALA A 181 2.04 4.64 -15.64
CA ALA A 181 3.38 4.38 -15.12
C ALA A 181 3.80 2.90 -15.24
N SER A 182 2.93 2.01 -15.72
CA SER A 182 3.20 0.58 -15.80
C SER A 182 4.22 0.22 -16.89
N MET A 183 4.86 -0.94 -16.73
CA MET A 183 5.74 -1.48 -17.80
C MET A 183 4.93 -1.83 -19.04
N GLY A 184 3.69 -2.32 -18.88
CA GLY A 184 2.79 -2.57 -20.01
C GLY A 184 2.55 -1.32 -20.85
N ARG A 185 2.40 -0.14 -20.21
CA ARG A 185 2.30 1.14 -20.93
C ARG A 185 3.56 1.49 -21.72
N ARG A 186 4.74 1.32 -21.10
CA ARG A 186 6.02 1.59 -21.78
C ARG A 186 6.25 0.68 -22.99
N LEU A 187 5.87 -0.58 -22.87
CA LEU A 187 5.93 -1.53 -23.98
C LEU A 187 4.98 -1.12 -25.10
N LEU A 188 3.76 -0.73 -24.76
CA LEU A 188 2.80 -0.25 -25.75
C LEU A 188 3.24 1.04 -26.45
N ASP A 189 3.84 1.98 -25.71
CA ASP A 189 4.38 3.23 -26.28
C ASP A 189 5.53 2.97 -27.27
N ALA A 190 6.20 1.82 -27.17
CA ALA A 190 7.21 1.38 -28.15
C ALA A 190 6.60 0.84 -29.47
N HIS A 191 5.27 0.65 -29.53
CA HIS A 191 4.51 0.19 -30.69
C HIS A 191 3.49 1.24 -31.15
N PRO A 192 3.92 2.37 -31.72
CA PRO A 192 3.02 3.47 -32.11
C PRO A 192 2.09 3.10 -33.27
N ASP A 193 2.36 2.00 -33.96
CA ASP A 193 1.51 1.37 -34.98
C ASP A 193 0.22 0.76 -34.39
N LEU A 194 0.25 0.36 -33.12
CA LEU A 194 -0.91 -0.14 -32.39
C LEU A 194 -1.81 1.04 -31.95
N LYS A 195 -2.87 1.28 -32.68
CA LYS A 195 -3.89 2.29 -32.35
C LYS A 195 -4.81 1.75 -31.26
N VAL A 196 -4.45 1.98 -30.01
CA VAL A 196 -5.22 1.50 -28.85
C VAL A 196 -5.77 2.70 -28.09
N THR A 197 -7.07 2.70 -27.85
CA THR A 197 -7.69 3.64 -26.91
C THR A 197 -7.33 3.23 -25.48
N LEU A 198 -6.74 4.15 -24.72
CA LEU A 198 -6.33 3.87 -23.35
C LEU A 198 -7.32 4.46 -22.37
N ASP A 199 -7.67 3.65 -21.39
CA ASP A 199 -8.38 4.08 -20.20
C ASP A 199 -7.47 3.91 -18.99
N ASP A 200 -7.43 4.93 -18.14
CA ASP A 200 -6.63 4.85 -16.93
C ASP A 200 -7.44 4.15 -15.83
N PRO A 201 -6.92 3.07 -15.25
CA PRO A 201 -7.56 2.45 -14.12
C PRO A 201 -7.65 3.44 -12.97
N ALA A 202 -8.60 3.21 -12.10
CA ALA A 202 -8.71 3.96 -10.86
C ALA A 202 -7.34 4.09 -10.18
N LEU A 203 -7.00 5.32 -9.77
CA LEU A 203 -5.69 5.65 -9.21
C LEU A 203 -5.28 4.69 -8.09
N GLY A 204 -4.10 4.10 -8.22
CA GLY A 204 -3.60 3.10 -7.28
C GLY A 204 -4.13 1.68 -7.52
N SER A 205 -4.90 1.44 -8.58
CA SER A 205 -5.36 0.10 -8.92
C SER A 205 -4.18 -0.79 -9.33
N ALA A 206 -3.92 -1.83 -8.57
CA ALA A 206 -2.96 -2.86 -8.92
C ALA A 206 -3.52 -3.73 -10.06
N VAL A 207 -2.63 -4.39 -10.80
CA VAL A 207 -3.03 -5.29 -11.91
C VAL A 207 -3.99 -6.38 -11.44
N GLU A 208 -3.81 -6.89 -10.22
CA GLU A 208 -4.69 -7.90 -9.61
C GLU A 208 -6.12 -7.38 -9.44
N THR A 209 -6.29 -6.11 -9.12
CA THR A 209 -7.59 -5.45 -9.03
C THR A 209 -8.24 -5.35 -10.41
N GLN A 210 -7.48 -4.94 -11.43
CA GLN A 210 -7.95 -4.88 -12.82
C GLN A 210 -8.41 -6.26 -13.31
N LEU A 211 -7.64 -7.31 -13.02
CA LEU A 211 -8.04 -8.69 -13.34
C LEU A 211 -9.36 -9.10 -12.66
N ALA A 212 -9.54 -8.69 -11.40
CA ALA A 212 -10.78 -8.96 -10.67
C ALA A 212 -11.97 -8.17 -11.22
N GLU A 213 -11.75 -6.95 -11.70
CA GLU A 213 -12.77 -6.10 -12.35
C GLU A 213 -13.21 -6.70 -13.70
N ILE A 214 -12.26 -7.13 -14.55
CA ILE A 214 -12.56 -7.81 -15.81
C ILE A 214 -13.33 -9.12 -15.54
N ASN A 215 -12.87 -9.92 -14.59
CA ASN A 215 -13.57 -11.16 -14.22
C ASN A 215 -14.99 -10.93 -13.71
N ALA A 216 -15.30 -9.74 -13.23
CA ALA A 216 -16.64 -9.35 -12.76
C ALA A 216 -17.47 -8.62 -13.82
N GLY A 217 -16.96 -8.42 -15.04
CA GLY A 217 -17.63 -7.67 -16.10
C GLY A 217 -17.69 -6.17 -15.86
N GLN A 218 -16.80 -5.61 -15.02
CA GLN A 218 -16.74 -4.18 -14.70
C GLN A 218 -15.70 -3.41 -15.52
N ALA A 219 -14.80 -4.12 -16.17
CA ALA A 219 -13.84 -3.62 -17.13
C ALA A 219 -13.70 -4.62 -18.27
N ASN A 220 -13.19 -4.18 -19.44
CA ASN A 220 -13.13 -5.02 -20.61
C ASN A 220 -11.77 -5.64 -20.84
N TYR A 221 -10.69 -4.85 -20.92
CA TYR A 221 -9.36 -5.34 -21.26
C TYR A 221 -8.27 -4.68 -20.45
N THR A 222 -7.16 -5.42 -20.23
CA THR A 222 -5.90 -4.90 -19.69
C THR A 222 -4.70 -5.62 -20.33
N LEU A 223 -3.52 -5.07 -20.13
CA LEU A 223 -2.24 -5.69 -20.49
C LEU A 223 -1.51 -6.06 -19.20
N ALA A 224 -1.32 -7.34 -18.95
CA ALA A 224 -0.76 -7.83 -17.70
C ALA A 224 0.46 -8.72 -17.92
N SER A 225 1.40 -8.65 -16.97
CA SER A 225 2.58 -9.48 -16.90
C SER A 225 2.21 -10.96 -16.79
N LYS A 226 2.86 -11.81 -17.55
CA LYS A 226 2.66 -13.27 -17.53
C LYS A 226 2.97 -13.86 -16.16
N THR A 227 3.96 -13.31 -15.47
CA THR A 227 4.29 -13.69 -14.09
C THR A 227 3.11 -13.45 -13.14
N ILE A 228 2.46 -12.28 -13.23
CA ILE A 228 1.25 -11.96 -12.45
C ILE A 228 0.07 -12.84 -12.89
N LEU A 229 -0.10 -13.07 -14.19
CA LEU A 229 -1.16 -13.93 -14.70
C LEU A 229 -1.01 -15.38 -14.21
N ASN A 230 0.19 -15.92 -14.16
CA ASN A 230 0.44 -17.25 -13.61
C ASN A 230 0.03 -17.37 -12.13
N LEU A 231 0.13 -16.28 -11.37
CA LEU A 231 -0.33 -16.25 -9.98
C LEU A 231 -1.86 -16.20 -9.86
N TRP A 232 -2.52 -15.37 -10.67
CA TRP A 232 -3.90 -14.96 -10.43
C TRP A 232 -4.93 -15.59 -11.37
N ALA A 233 -4.60 -15.86 -12.64
CA ALA A 233 -5.56 -16.39 -13.60
C ALA A 233 -6.28 -17.67 -13.13
N PRO A 234 -5.67 -18.58 -12.38
CA PRO A 234 -6.37 -19.75 -11.87
C PRO A 234 -7.58 -19.43 -10.96
N ARG A 235 -7.67 -18.20 -10.44
CA ARG A 235 -8.73 -17.73 -9.53
C ARG A 235 -9.86 -17.01 -10.24
N PHE A 236 -9.65 -16.65 -11.50
CA PHE A 236 -10.54 -15.83 -12.31
C PHE A 236 -11.08 -16.64 -13.50
N LYS A 237 -12.22 -17.30 -13.30
CA LYS A 237 -12.78 -18.23 -14.28
C LYS A 237 -13.38 -17.55 -15.53
N SER A 238 -13.66 -16.26 -15.43
CA SER A 238 -14.24 -15.45 -16.50
C SER A 238 -13.21 -14.64 -17.27
N LEU A 239 -11.90 -14.89 -17.05
CA LEU A 239 -10.81 -14.28 -17.80
C LEU A 239 -10.35 -15.16 -18.95
N GLN A 240 -9.86 -14.47 -19.96
CA GLN A 240 -9.14 -15.01 -21.10
C GLN A 240 -7.83 -14.30 -21.25
N ILE A 241 -6.76 -15.07 -21.42
CA ILE A 241 -5.44 -14.58 -21.79
C ILE A 241 -5.31 -14.67 -23.31
N GLY A 242 -5.14 -13.52 -23.95
CA GLY A 242 -4.90 -13.41 -25.40
C GLY A 242 -3.41 -13.47 -25.74
N ALA A 243 -3.05 -12.89 -26.90
CA ALA A 243 -1.68 -12.82 -27.36
C ALA A 243 -0.81 -11.95 -26.43
N CYS A 244 0.45 -12.33 -26.30
CA CYS A 244 1.45 -11.55 -25.60
C CYS A 244 2.26 -10.72 -26.59
N LEU A 245 2.75 -9.57 -26.15
CA LEU A 245 3.79 -8.83 -26.87
C LEU A 245 5.04 -9.71 -27.03
N ASN A 246 5.78 -9.51 -28.11
CA ASN A 246 6.94 -10.34 -28.43
C ASN A 246 8.13 -10.06 -27.49
N GLU A 247 8.18 -8.86 -26.92
CA GLU A 247 9.26 -8.42 -26.06
C GLU A 247 9.31 -9.23 -24.77
N LYS A 248 10.50 -9.75 -24.47
CA LYS A 248 10.82 -10.40 -23.22
C LYS A 248 11.55 -9.42 -22.31
N VAL A 249 10.98 -9.16 -21.16
CA VAL A 249 11.52 -8.22 -20.17
C VAL A 249 12.19 -8.99 -19.05
N PRO A 250 13.51 -8.82 -18.86
CA PRO A 250 14.20 -9.46 -17.72
C PRO A 250 13.71 -8.90 -16.40
N LEU A 251 13.36 -9.76 -15.44
CA LEU A 251 13.07 -9.40 -14.07
C LEU A 251 14.30 -9.61 -13.19
N THR A 252 14.66 -8.60 -12.42
CA THR A 252 15.91 -8.52 -11.67
C THR A 252 15.69 -7.98 -10.27
N TRP A 253 16.69 -8.13 -9.42
CA TRP A 253 16.88 -7.33 -8.22
C TRP A 253 17.89 -6.23 -8.49
N ALA A 254 17.88 -5.18 -7.67
CA ALA A 254 18.83 -4.08 -7.80
C ALA A 254 19.56 -3.82 -6.48
N VAL A 255 20.83 -3.39 -6.61
CA VAL A 255 21.68 -2.91 -5.52
C VAL A 255 22.31 -1.57 -5.91
N ARG A 256 22.87 -0.85 -4.96
CA ARG A 256 23.66 0.35 -5.27
C ARG A 256 24.91 -0.04 -6.06
N PRO A 257 25.46 0.84 -6.91
CA PRO A 257 26.68 0.54 -7.68
C PRO A 257 27.89 0.15 -6.83
N ALA A 258 27.96 0.64 -5.60
CA ALA A 258 29.05 0.33 -4.66
C ALA A 258 28.94 -1.07 -4.02
N ASP A 259 27.77 -1.74 -4.11
CA ASP A 259 27.50 -3.00 -3.40
C ASP A 259 27.85 -4.23 -4.28
N GLY A 260 29.00 -4.23 -4.94
CA GLY A 260 29.42 -5.26 -5.88
C GLY A 260 29.51 -6.66 -5.25
N ALA A 261 29.98 -6.78 -4.01
CA ALA A 261 30.05 -8.05 -3.29
C ALA A 261 28.66 -8.67 -3.04
N LEU A 262 27.67 -7.83 -2.67
CA LEU A 262 26.28 -8.29 -2.53
C LEU A 262 25.68 -8.74 -3.87
N LEU A 263 25.97 -7.98 -4.94
CA LEU A 263 25.55 -8.33 -6.30
C LEU A 263 26.11 -9.70 -6.73
N GLU A 264 27.37 -9.95 -6.43
CA GLU A 264 28.01 -11.26 -6.75
C GLU A 264 27.33 -12.42 -6.02
N LEU A 265 27.01 -12.26 -4.71
CA LEU A 265 26.29 -13.25 -3.93
C LEU A 265 24.90 -13.54 -4.52
N MET A 266 24.19 -12.50 -4.92
CA MET A 266 22.85 -12.61 -5.55
C MET A 266 22.95 -13.34 -6.90
N ASN A 267 23.92 -12.98 -7.74
CA ASN A 267 24.11 -13.59 -9.06
C ASN A 267 24.49 -15.07 -8.93
N ARG A 268 25.39 -15.44 -8.03
CA ARG A 268 25.69 -16.84 -7.74
C ARG A 268 24.45 -17.64 -7.34
N TYR A 269 23.60 -17.05 -6.50
CA TYR A 269 22.36 -17.69 -6.10
C TYR A 269 21.39 -17.89 -7.27
N ILE A 270 21.14 -16.83 -8.07
CA ILE A 270 20.22 -16.87 -9.21
C ILE A 270 20.66 -17.92 -10.23
N VAL A 271 21.94 -17.90 -10.62
CA VAL A 271 22.52 -18.86 -11.57
C VAL A 271 22.42 -20.30 -11.07
N SER A 272 22.46 -20.53 -9.77
CA SER A 272 22.32 -21.86 -9.17
C SER A 272 20.93 -22.50 -9.37
N LYS A 273 19.91 -21.70 -9.75
CA LYS A 273 18.50 -22.10 -9.96
C LYS A 273 17.89 -22.90 -8.81
N LYS A 274 18.36 -22.69 -7.58
CA LYS A 274 17.85 -23.42 -6.39
C LYS A 274 16.40 -23.08 -6.05
N MET A 275 15.96 -21.85 -6.44
CA MET A 275 14.57 -21.42 -6.31
C MET A 275 14.11 -20.82 -7.65
N PRO A 276 13.71 -21.63 -8.63
CA PRO A 276 13.17 -21.11 -9.89
C PRO A 276 11.82 -20.41 -9.65
N ILE A 277 11.49 -19.48 -10.55
CA ILE A 277 10.29 -18.64 -10.41
C ILE A 277 9.00 -19.47 -10.36
N GLU A 278 8.94 -20.60 -11.04
CA GLU A 278 7.78 -21.50 -11.05
C GLU A 278 7.54 -22.09 -9.66
N LYS A 279 8.60 -22.45 -8.95
CA LYS A 279 8.52 -22.93 -7.56
C LYS A 279 8.07 -21.80 -6.62
N ALA A 280 8.63 -20.61 -6.76
CA ALA A 280 8.23 -19.44 -5.98
C ALA A 280 6.77 -19.08 -6.25
N THR A 281 6.31 -19.14 -7.51
CA THR A 281 4.92 -18.96 -7.92
C THR A 281 4.00 -19.97 -7.23
N SER A 282 4.34 -21.24 -7.26
CA SER A 282 3.55 -22.32 -6.62
C SER A 282 3.47 -22.15 -5.09
N LEU A 283 4.56 -21.71 -4.45
CA LEU A 283 4.56 -21.40 -3.03
C LEU A 283 3.65 -20.22 -2.71
N THR A 284 3.71 -19.16 -3.49
CA THR A 284 2.90 -17.95 -3.31
C THR A 284 1.42 -18.24 -3.50
N GLN A 285 1.06 -18.99 -4.53
CA GLN A 285 -0.33 -19.36 -4.85
C GLN A 285 -1.09 -19.98 -3.68
N ARG A 286 -0.43 -20.71 -2.80
CA ARG A 286 -1.05 -21.36 -1.63
C ARG A 286 -1.67 -20.35 -0.65
N TYR A 287 -1.18 -19.13 -0.65
CA TYR A 287 -1.55 -18.09 0.31
C TYR A 287 -2.40 -16.97 -0.30
N LEU A 288 -2.55 -16.95 -1.62
CA LEU A 288 -3.44 -15.99 -2.28
C LEU A 288 -4.92 -16.31 -1.97
N PRO A 289 -5.83 -15.31 -2.09
CA PRO A 289 -7.26 -15.53 -2.00
C PRO A 289 -7.72 -16.67 -2.91
N GLN A 290 -8.70 -17.46 -2.47
CA GLN A 290 -9.13 -18.66 -3.20
C GLN A 290 -10.04 -18.34 -4.38
N ASP A 291 -10.71 -17.20 -4.38
CA ASP A 291 -11.65 -16.78 -5.41
C ASP A 291 -11.59 -15.27 -5.70
N ALA A 292 -12.25 -14.87 -6.78
CA ALA A 292 -12.32 -13.50 -7.23
C ALA A 292 -12.98 -12.54 -6.21
N LYS A 293 -13.97 -13.03 -5.44
CA LYS A 293 -14.67 -12.22 -4.43
C LYS A 293 -13.73 -11.88 -3.27
N ALA A 294 -12.98 -12.86 -2.78
CA ALA A 294 -11.96 -12.65 -1.74
C ALA A 294 -10.84 -11.73 -2.25
N ALA A 295 -10.37 -11.92 -3.49
CA ALA A 295 -9.40 -11.02 -4.12
C ALA A 295 -9.89 -9.57 -4.18
N ARG A 296 -11.14 -9.34 -4.59
CA ARG A 296 -11.77 -8.00 -4.61
C ARG A 296 -11.96 -7.41 -3.21
N SER A 297 -12.17 -8.23 -2.19
CA SER A 297 -12.33 -7.73 -0.82
C SER A 297 -11.05 -7.08 -0.27
N GLU A 298 -9.90 -7.40 -0.87
CA GLU A 298 -8.61 -6.78 -0.55
C GLU A 298 -8.30 -5.56 -1.43
N ALA A 299 -9.17 -5.26 -2.41
CA ALA A 299 -9.01 -4.09 -3.27
C ALA A 299 -9.11 -2.80 -2.45
N ILE A 300 -8.23 -1.88 -2.76
CA ILE A 300 -8.20 -0.55 -2.15
C ILE A 300 -9.23 0.32 -2.88
N ALA A 301 -10.06 1.05 -2.14
CA ALA A 301 -10.94 2.02 -2.76
C ALA A 301 -10.10 3.07 -3.50
N PRO A 302 -10.36 3.33 -4.79
CA PRO A 302 -9.69 4.40 -5.52
C PRO A 302 -9.91 5.76 -4.85
N LEU A 303 -9.00 6.72 -5.07
CA LEU A 303 -9.09 8.05 -4.46
C LEU A 303 -10.40 8.78 -4.78
N ASP A 304 -10.91 8.63 -6.00
CA ASP A 304 -12.20 9.20 -6.42
C ASP A 304 -13.39 8.61 -5.65
N LYS A 305 -13.31 7.35 -5.23
CA LYS A 305 -14.32 6.70 -4.39
C LYS A 305 -14.26 7.06 -2.91
N LEU A 306 -13.23 7.79 -2.47
CA LEU A 306 -13.26 8.44 -1.16
C LEU A 306 -14.34 9.53 -1.10
N GLY A 307 -14.70 10.13 -2.25
CA GLY A 307 -15.87 10.97 -2.48
C GLY A 307 -16.10 11.98 -1.35
N PHE A 308 -17.23 11.82 -0.67
CA PHE A 308 -17.66 12.66 0.44
C PHE A 308 -16.65 12.72 1.61
N PHE A 309 -15.88 11.64 1.85
CA PHE A 309 -14.94 11.60 2.97
C PHE A 309 -13.62 12.31 2.69
N MET A 310 -13.21 12.45 1.44
CA MET A 310 -11.89 13.01 1.10
C MET A 310 -11.68 14.43 1.65
N PRO A 311 -12.60 15.40 1.47
CA PRO A 311 -12.44 16.74 2.05
C PRO A 311 -12.40 16.72 3.58
N MET A 312 -13.16 15.82 4.24
CA MET A 312 -13.12 15.68 5.70
C MET A 312 -11.78 15.14 6.17
N PHE A 313 -11.26 14.08 5.53
CA PHE A 313 -9.94 13.56 5.86
C PHE A 313 -8.86 14.62 5.69
N GLN A 314 -8.89 15.39 4.61
CA GLN A 314 -7.92 16.45 4.34
C GLN A 314 -7.98 17.58 5.38
N SER A 315 -9.15 18.13 5.67
CA SER A 315 -9.31 19.23 6.61
C SER A 315 -8.98 18.83 8.05
N ILE A 316 -9.46 17.66 8.50
CA ILE A 316 -9.25 17.16 9.86
C ILE A 316 -7.80 16.74 10.06
N ALA A 317 -7.18 16.08 9.09
CA ALA A 317 -5.77 15.72 9.15
C ALA A 317 -4.87 16.96 9.24
N ALA A 318 -5.11 17.98 8.42
CA ALA A 318 -4.38 19.24 8.45
C ALA A 318 -4.48 19.90 9.84
N ALA A 319 -5.68 19.96 10.44
CA ALA A 319 -5.91 20.52 11.78
C ALA A 319 -5.17 19.75 12.90
N ASN A 320 -4.79 18.48 12.67
CA ASN A 320 -4.08 17.62 13.62
C ASN A 320 -2.62 17.34 13.18
N ASN A 321 -2.15 18.02 12.15
CA ASN A 321 -0.82 17.87 11.57
C ASN A 321 -0.52 16.41 11.18
N LEU A 322 -1.49 15.71 10.59
CA LEU A 322 -1.40 14.33 10.10
C LEU A 322 -1.46 14.30 8.58
N ASP A 323 -0.97 13.20 8.00
CA ASP A 323 -1.24 12.88 6.61
C ASP A 323 -2.69 12.34 6.47
N TRP A 324 -3.50 12.98 5.63
CA TRP A 324 -4.89 12.60 5.42
C TRP A 324 -5.06 11.19 4.84
N MET A 325 -4.07 10.74 4.06
CA MET A 325 -4.07 9.39 3.48
C MET A 325 -3.97 8.31 4.55
N LEU A 326 -3.33 8.60 5.70
CA LEU A 326 -3.34 7.68 6.83
C LEU A 326 -4.74 7.52 7.42
N LEU A 327 -5.50 8.62 7.57
CA LEU A 327 -6.89 8.57 8.03
C LEU A 327 -7.76 7.77 7.05
N ALA A 328 -7.60 8.02 5.74
CA ALA A 328 -8.31 7.28 4.70
C ALA A 328 -7.97 5.77 4.74
N ALA A 329 -6.70 5.41 4.90
CA ALA A 329 -6.25 4.03 4.98
C ALA A 329 -6.83 3.30 6.21
N ILE A 330 -6.88 3.96 7.36
CA ILE A 330 -7.51 3.41 8.56
C ILE A 330 -9.02 3.27 8.35
N GLY A 331 -9.72 4.29 7.86
CA GLY A 331 -11.16 4.24 7.57
C GLY A 331 -11.51 3.13 6.56
N GLN A 332 -10.69 2.94 5.54
CA GLN A 332 -10.82 1.83 4.58
C GLN A 332 -10.69 0.46 5.27
N LYS A 333 -9.74 0.31 6.19
CA LYS A 333 -9.54 -0.93 6.94
C LYS A 333 -10.67 -1.20 7.92
N GLU A 334 -11.12 -0.17 8.64
CA GLU A 334 -12.09 -0.30 9.73
C GLU A 334 -13.51 -0.57 9.24
N SER A 335 -13.95 0.13 8.19
CA SER A 335 -15.34 0.10 7.75
C SER A 335 -15.53 -0.04 6.24
N LYS A 336 -14.45 -0.09 5.45
CA LYS A 336 -14.48 0.07 4.00
C LYS A 336 -15.15 1.39 3.58
N LEU A 337 -14.94 2.44 4.38
CA LEU A 337 -15.56 3.76 4.25
C LEU A 337 -17.10 3.73 4.31
N ASN A 338 -17.67 2.70 4.93
CA ASN A 338 -19.10 2.58 5.18
C ASN A 338 -19.35 2.68 6.69
N PRO A 339 -19.86 3.80 7.21
CA PRO A 339 -20.01 4.02 8.64
C PRO A 339 -20.92 2.99 9.29
N VAL A 340 -20.41 2.29 10.30
CA VAL A 340 -21.19 1.36 11.12
C VAL A 340 -21.42 1.97 12.50
N ILE A 341 -22.64 2.42 12.75
CA ILE A 341 -23.02 3.06 14.02
C ILE A 341 -23.45 1.97 15.02
N ARG A 342 -22.83 1.98 16.20
CA ARG A 342 -23.14 1.07 17.31
C ARG A 342 -23.35 1.87 18.59
N LYS A 343 -24.32 1.46 19.41
CA LYS A 343 -24.55 2.09 20.73
C LYS A 343 -23.38 1.83 21.69
N ASN A 344 -22.85 0.61 21.66
CA ASN A 344 -21.75 0.18 22.51
C ASN A 344 -20.60 -0.37 21.64
N GLY A 345 -19.36 -0.01 21.98
CA GLY A 345 -18.16 -0.44 21.26
C GLY A 345 -17.77 0.49 20.12
N PRO A 346 -16.81 0.07 19.28
CA PRO A 346 -16.29 0.87 18.17
C PRO A 346 -17.40 1.27 17.19
N THR A 347 -17.42 2.53 16.76
CA THR A 347 -18.49 3.11 15.94
C THR A 347 -17.94 4.02 14.82
N GLY A 348 -18.77 4.27 13.81
CA GLY A 348 -18.48 5.22 12.72
C GLY A 348 -17.53 4.67 11.66
N VAL A 349 -17.09 5.54 10.75
CA VAL A 349 -16.18 5.19 9.65
C VAL A 349 -14.81 4.76 10.15
N MET A 350 -14.33 5.35 11.25
CA MET A 350 -13.03 5.08 11.86
C MET A 350 -13.09 4.03 12.97
N GLN A 351 -14.26 3.48 13.30
CA GLN A 351 -14.49 2.52 14.38
C GLN A 351 -13.84 2.92 15.72
N VAL A 352 -14.03 4.19 16.11
CA VAL A 352 -13.49 4.74 17.38
C VAL A 352 -14.38 4.32 18.54
N ASN A 353 -13.77 3.90 19.66
CA ASN A 353 -14.49 3.69 20.90
C ASN A 353 -15.02 5.01 21.47
N PRO A 354 -16.29 5.08 21.95
CA PRO A 354 -16.82 6.29 22.55
C PRO A 354 -16.01 6.80 23.75
N SER A 355 -15.36 5.90 24.50
CA SER A 355 -14.45 6.28 25.60
C SER A 355 -13.20 7.01 25.09
N THR A 356 -12.62 6.51 24.01
CA THR A 356 -11.46 7.18 23.35
C THR A 356 -11.88 8.53 22.80
N ALA A 357 -13.04 8.65 22.15
CA ALA A 357 -13.53 9.92 21.62
C ALA A 357 -13.71 10.95 22.74
N ARG A 358 -14.32 10.57 23.88
CA ARG A 358 -14.44 11.46 25.05
C ARG A 358 -13.08 11.87 25.61
N ALA A 359 -12.11 10.94 25.70
CA ALA A 359 -10.75 11.25 26.15
C ALA A 359 -10.05 12.24 25.22
N MET A 360 -10.39 12.24 23.92
CA MET A 360 -9.91 13.19 22.93
C MET A 360 -10.74 14.49 22.85
N GLY A 361 -11.71 14.68 23.77
CA GLY A 361 -12.55 15.87 23.83
C GLY A 361 -13.58 15.95 22.70
N VAL A 362 -14.06 14.81 22.20
CA VAL A 362 -15.11 14.72 21.18
C VAL A 362 -16.37 14.14 21.82
N SER A 363 -17.45 14.94 21.83
CA SER A 363 -18.73 14.57 22.46
C SER A 363 -19.59 13.66 21.60
N ASP A 364 -19.59 13.83 20.28
CA ASP A 364 -20.35 13.01 19.33
C ASP A 364 -19.43 12.19 18.42
N PRO A 365 -19.16 10.91 18.76
CA PRO A 365 -18.38 10.02 17.91
C PRO A 365 -19.22 9.29 16.84
N HIS A 366 -20.53 9.54 16.76
CA HIS A 366 -21.44 8.84 15.84
C HIS A 366 -21.56 9.56 14.50
N GLY A 367 -21.45 10.90 14.49
CA GLY A 367 -21.36 11.68 13.27
C GLY A 367 -20.02 11.49 12.55
N ASN A 368 -20.00 11.55 11.22
CA ASN A 368 -18.77 11.30 10.43
C ASN A 368 -17.64 12.26 10.81
N GLU A 369 -17.90 13.54 10.94
CA GLU A 369 -16.90 14.57 11.29
C GLU A 369 -16.34 14.34 12.70
N GLY A 370 -17.20 14.12 13.69
CA GLY A 370 -16.78 13.85 15.07
C GLY A 370 -16.00 12.54 15.16
N ASN A 371 -16.41 11.51 14.42
CA ASN A 371 -15.72 10.22 14.38
C ASN A 371 -14.30 10.34 13.80
N ILE A 372 -14.15 11.01 12.66
CA ILE A 372 -12.84 11.24 12.03
C ILE A 372 -11.97 12.15 12.92
N THR A 373 -12.57 13.19 13.53
CA THR A 373 -11.85 14.08 14.46
C THR A 373 -11.31 13.33 15.67
N ALA A 374 -12.10 12.44 16.27
CA ALA A 374 -11.67 11.62 17.41
C ALA A 374 -10.49 10.72 17.03
N ALA A 375 -10.56 10.07 15.86
CA ALA A 375 -9.47 9.24 15.33
C ALA A 375 -8.20 10.06 15.08
N ALA A 376 -8.32 11.22 14.45
CA ALA A 376 -7.19 12.10 14.16
C ALA A 376 -6.50 12.61 15.43
N LYS A 377 -7.27 13.06 16.41
CA LYS A 377 -6.72 13.49 17.70
C LYS A 377 -6.01 12.34 18.43
N TYR A 378 -6.57 11.14 18.39
CA TYR A 378 -5.94 9.98 19.01
C TYR A 378 -4.64 9.61 18.31
N LEU A 379 -4.60 9.60 16.97
CA LEU A 379 -3.37 9.38 16.21
C LEU A 379 -2.31 10.46 16.47
N ALA A 380 -2.70 11.72 16.58
CA ALA A 380 -1.79 12.82 16.93
C ALA A 380 -1.22 12.65 18.35
N HIS A 381 -2.05 12.22 19.30
CA HIS A 381 -1.62 11.87 20.66
C HIS A 381 -0.58 10.73 20.63
N LEU A 382 -0.86 9.65 19.92
CA LEU A 382 0.06 8.51 19.77
C LEU A 382 1.39 8.94 19.13
N ARG A 383 1.34 9.76 18.07
CA ARG A 383 2.56 10.29 17.42
C ARG A 383 3.42 11.07 18.40
N LYS A 384 2.81 12.00 19.15
CA LYS A 384 3.51 12.78 20.18
C LYS A 384 4.14 11.88 21.22
N MET A 385 3.41 10.89 21.73
CA MET A 385 3.88 9.94 22.72
C MET A 385 5.08 9.14 22.21
N TYR A 386 5.05 8.61 21.00
CA TYR A 386 6.15 7.82 20.44
C TYR A 386 7.36 8.67 20.05
N SER A 387 7.15 9.90 19.58
CA SER A 387 8.24 10.87 19.36
C SER A 387 9.00 11.18 20.66
N GLN A 388 8.27 11.40 21.75
CA GLN A 388 8.89 11.64 23.07
C GLN A 388 9.66 10.43 23.62
N GLN A 389 9.35 9.22 23.14
CA GLN A 389 10.08 7.99 23.48
C GLN A 389 11.29 7.73 22.56
N GLY A 390 11.65 8.67 21.70
CA GLY A 390 12.79 8.56 20.79
C GLY A 390 12.59 7.59 19.63
N ILE A 391 11.33 7.24 19.29
CA ILE A 391 11.02 6.41 18.13
C ILE A 391 11.12 7.27 16.87
N THR A 392 11.85 6.77 15.85
CA THR A 392 12.04 7.47 14.58
C THR A 392 10.72 7.62 13.82
N GLU A 393 10.59 8.66 12.99
CA GLU A 393 9.35 8.94 12.23
C GLU A 393 8.85 7.73 11.43
N ASP A 394 9.75 7.00 10.77
CA ASP A 394 9.41 5.79 10.01
C ASP A 394 8.77 4.71 10.89
N ASN A 395 9.26 4.55 12.12
CA ASN A 395 8.72 3.60 13.06
C ASN A 395 7.46 4.13 13.77
N GLN A 396 7.35 5.45 13.99
CA GLN A 396 6.14 6.04 14.60
C GLN A 396 4.89 5.65 13.84
N LEU A 397 4.93 5.62 12.50
CA LEU A 397 3.79 5.21 11.68
C LEU A 397 3.29 3.81 12.07
N TYR A 398 4.17 2.83 12.13
CA TYR A 398 3.83 1.45 12.51
C TYR A 398 3.28 1.37 13.94
N PHE A 399 3.91 2.08 14.87
CA PHE A 399 3.48 2.09 16.27
C PHE A 399 2.14 2.78 16.46
N MET A 400 1.86 3.87 15.74
CA MET A 400 0.57 4.54 15.74
C MET A 400 -0.53 3.61 15.24
N ILE A 401 -0.32 2.92 14.12
CA ILE A 401 -1.29 1.98 13.54
C ILE A 401 -1.52 0.80 14.50
N ALA A 402 -0.46 0.23 15.07
CA ALA A 402 -0.54 -0.87 16.01
C ALA A 402 -1.30 -0.49 17.30
N ALA A 403 -0.99 0.68 17.86
CA ALA A 403 -1.67 1.17 19.06
C ALA A 403 -3.12 1.57 18.81
N TYR A 404 -3.43 2.09 17.61
CA TYR A 404 -4.80 2.37 17.22
C TYR A 404 -5.67 1.11 17.29
N ASN A 405 -5.16 0.00 16.78
CA ASN A 405 -5.87 -1.30 16.77
C ASN A 405 -5.94 -1.97 18.15
N ALA A 406 -4.82 -2.04 18.86
CA ALA A 406 -4.69 -2.89 20.04
C ALA A 406 -4.64 -2.15 21.37
N GLY A 407 -4.55 -0.84 21.31
CA GLY A 407 -4.33 0.02 22.47
C GLY A 407 -2.84 0.15 22.84
N GLU A 408 -2.49 1.33 23.31
CA GLU A 408 -1.11 1.69 23.69
C GLU A 408 -0.52 0.84 24.81
N GLY A 409 -1.34 0.47 25.81
CA GLY A 409 -0.90 -0.37 26.92
C GLY A 409 -0.47 -1.77 26.47
N ARG A 410 -1.22 -2.37 25.54
CA ARG A 410 -0.86 -3.69 24.98
C ARG A 410 0.41 -3.61 24.14
N LEU A 411 0.54 -2.57 23.34
CA LEU A 411 1.75 -2.37 22.54
C LEU A 411 2.97 -2.14 23.43
N GLN A 412 2.84 -1.42 24.55
CA GLN A 412 3.92 -1.22 25.50
C GLN A 412 4.38 -2.54 26.15
N GLN A 413 3.45 -3.46 26.45
CA GLN A 413 3.80 -4.82 26.94
C GLN A 413 4.61 -5.60 25.90
N ILE A 414 4.25 -5.50 24.61
CA ILE A 414 4.99 -6.15 23.51
C ILE A 414 6.37 -5.55 23.39
N ARG A 415 6.51 -4.23 23.44
CA ARG A 415 7.81 -3.53 23.39
C ARG A 415 8.72 -3.95 24.55
N SER A 416 8.19 -4.05 25.78
CA SER A 416 8.94 -4.54 26.93
C SER A 416 9.44 -5.96 26.73
N ARG A 417 8.59 -6.84 26.17
CA ARG A 417 8.99 -8.21 25.82
C ARG A 417 10.00 -8.26 24.67
N THR A 418 9.90 -7.34 23.70
CA THR A 418 10.87 -7.21 22.62
C THR A 418 12.27 -6.93 23.21
N LYS A 419 12.35 -5.98 24.13
CA LYS A 419 13.60 -5.65 24.83
C LYS A 419 14.17 -6.85 25.61
N SER A 420 13.33 -7.61 26.31
CA SER A 420 13.77 -8.79 27.06
C SER A 420 14.27 -9.93 26.18
N GLN A 421 13.93 -9.95 24.89
CA GLN A 421 14.43 -10.91 23.89
C GLN A 421 15.68 -10.41 23.15
N GLY A 422 16.28 -9.30 23.57
CA GLY A 422 17.45 -8.71 22.92
C GLY A 422 17.17 -8.06 21.56
N LEU A 423 15.89 -7.75 21.27
CA LEU A 423 15.46 -7.06 20.08
C LEU A 423 15.20 -5.57 20.39
N ASP A 424 15.22 -4.72 19.35
CA ASP A 424 15.00 -3.29 19.52
C ASP A 424 13.49 -2.97 19.74
N PRO A 425 13.09 -2.46 20.90
CA PRO A 425 11.70 -2.12 21.21
C PRO A 425 11.19 -0.88 20.47
N ASN A 426 12.07 -0.13 19.79
CA ASN A 426 11.76 1.09 19.07
C ASN A 426 11.69 0.87 17.54
N VAL A 427 11.97 -0.35 17.07
CA VAL A 427 11.91 -0.73 15.66
C VAL A 427 10.79 -1.76 15.47
N TRP A 428 9.84 -1.46 14.55
CA TRP A 428 8.73 -2.36 14.27
C TRP A 428 9.17 -3.56 13.44
N VAL A 429 9.66 -3.33 12.21
CA VAL A 429 9.97 -4.39 11.23
C VAL A 429 11.05 -5.32 11.76
N GLY A 430 10.73 -6.61 11.83
CA GLY A 430 11.66 -7.65 12.28
C GLY A 430 11.99 -7.67 13.78
N ASN A 431 11.48 -6.71 14.57
CA ASN A 431 11.70 -6.59 16.01
C ASN A 431 10.36 -6.71 16.78
N VAL A 432 9.65 -5.60 17.01
CA VAL A 432 8.36 -5.61 17.73
C VAL A 432 7.32 -6.44 17.01
N GLU A 433 7.27 -6.36 15.70
CA GLU A 433 6.44 -7.17 14.82
C GLU A 433 6.62 -8.68 15.08
N LYS A 434 7.88 -9.15 15.14
CA LYS A 434 8.22 -10.56 15.39
C LYS A 434 7.72 -11.04 16.74
N VAL A 435 7.84 -10.22 17.78
CA VAL A 435 7.36 -10.54 19.13
C VAL A 435 5.84 -10.52 19.19
N ALA A 436 5.21 -9.56 18.50
CA ALA A 436 3.75 -9.49 18.38
C ALA A 436 3.17 -10.76 17.74
N LEU A 437 3.80 -11.25 16.66
CA LEU A 437 3.43 -12.48 15.97
C LEU A 437 3.45 -13.72 16.86
N ASN A 438 4.51 -13.87 17.63
CA ASN A 438 4.77 -15.08 18.38
C ASN A 438 4.02 -15.14 19.72
N HIS A 439 3.64 -13.99 20.29
CA HIS A 439 3.20 -13.94 21.68
C HIS A 439 1.84 -13.28 21.93
N VAL A 440 1.29 -12.51 20.96
CA VAL A 440 0.13 -11.66 21.29
C VAL A 440 -1.01 -11.75 20.30
N SER A 441 -0.78 -11.45 19.03
CA SER A 441 -1.86 -11.36 18.05
C SER A 441 -1.36 -11.26 16.62
N LYS A 442 -1.57 -12.29 15.84
CA LYS A 442 -1.43 -12.22 14.38
C LYS A 442 -2.28 -11.09 13.79
N GLY A 443 -3.48 -10.87 14.33
CA GLY A 443 -4.41 -9.83 13.88
C GLY A 443 -3.85 -8.42 13.97
N MET A 444 -3.04 -8.09 14.98
CA MET A 444 -2.38 -6.78 15.06
C MET A 444 -1.38 -6.58 13.91
N VAL A 445 -0.56 -7.58 13.62
CA VAL A 445 0.45 -7.49 12.57
C VAL A 445 -0.21 -7.41 11.18
N ASP A 446 -1.26 -8.21 10.96
CA ASP A 446 -2.06 -8.15 9.74
C ASP A 446 -2.76 -6.79 9.58
N TYR A 447 -3.24 -6.22 10.69
CA TYR A 447 -3.83 -4.88 10.69
C TYR A 447 -2.82 -3.82 10.25
N VAL A 448 -1.66 -3.79 10.91
CA VAL A 448 -0.58 -2.83 10.59
C VAL A 448 -0.16 -2.96 9.14
N SER A 449 0.06 -4.17 8.66
CA SER A 449 0.44 -4.42 7.26
C SER A 449 -0.64 -3.97 6.28
N THR A 450 -1.91 -4.24 6.58
CA THR A 450 -3.02 -3.86 5.69
C THR A 450 -3.19 -2.36 5.61
N VAL A 451 -3.16 -1.64 6.75
CA VAL A 451 -3.27 -0.17 6.78
C VAL A 451 -2.08 0.45 6.07
N ASN A 452 -0.86 -0.05 6.31
CA ASN A 452 0.33 0.45 5.62
C ASN A 452 0.23 0.25 4.10
N ARG A 453 -0.27 -0.90 3.63
CA ARG A 453 -0.52 -1.16 2.21
C ARG A 453 -1.51 -0.15 1.61
N PHE A 454 -2.61 0.14 2.29
CA PHE A 454 -3.59 1.14 1.83
C PHE A 454 -2.97 2.53 1.79
N TYR A 455 -2.23 2.89 2.83
CA TYR A 455 -1.56 4.19 2.93
C TYR A 455 -0.57 4.40 1.77
N LEU A 456 0.30 3.42 1.50
CA LEU A 456 1.27 3.48 0.39
C LEU A 456 0.57 3.57 -0.98
N ALA A 457 -0.54 2.86 -1.16
CA ALA A 457 -1.30 2.93 -2.41
C ALA A 457 -1.96 4.30 -2.62
N TYR A 458 -2.50 4.92 -1.56
CA TYR A 458 -3.03 6.29 -1.65
C TYR A 458 -1.94 7.32 -1.95
N GLN A 459 -0.75 7.19 -1.35
CA GLN A 459 0.39 8.05 -1.67
C GLN A 459 0.81 7.92 -3.14
N SER A 460 0.87 6.71 -3.68
CA SER A 460 1.17 6.47 -5.09
C SER A 460 0.14 7.12 -6.03
N ALA A 461 -1.14 6.97 -5.70
CA ALA A 461 -2.24 7.55 -6.45
C ALA A 461 -2.18 9.09 -6.48
N GLU A 462 -1.91 9.73 -5.34
CA GLU A 462 -1.79 11.19 -5.24
C GLU A 462 -0.61 11.71 -6.09
N LYS A 463 0.57 11.07 -6.00
CA LYS A 463 1.74 11.41 -6.82
C LYS A 463 1.45 11.34 -8.32
N THR A 464 0.70 10.32 -8.74
CA THR A 464 0.30 10.14 -10.15
C THR A 464 -0.62 11.26 -10.60
N THR A 465 -1.60 11.64 -9.77
CA THR A 465 -2.52 12.77 -10.05
C THR A 465 -1.77 14.09 -10.18
N ALA A 466 -0.83 14.37 -9.27
CA ALA A 466 -0.03 15.58 -9.31
C ALA A 466 0.84 15.68 -10.57
N LYS A 467 1.46 14.57 -11.00
CA LYS A 467 2.23 14.51 -12.26
C LYS A 467 1.35 14.79 -13.49
N ARG A 468 0.13 14.26 -13.53
CA ARG A 468 -0.82 14.52 -14.63
C ARG A 468 -1.23 15.99 -14.71
N ALA A 469 -1.55 16.59 -13.57
CA ALA A 469 -1.92 17.99 -13.49
C ALA A 469 -0.78 18.91 -13.99
N SER A 470 0.48 18.62 -13.61
CA SER A 470 1.65 19.38 -14.06
C SER A 470 1.92 19.20 -15.56
N SER A 471 1.75 18.00 -16.12
CA SER A 471 1.94 17.75 -17.55
C SER A 471 0.84 18.34 -18.43
N ALA A 472 -0.40 18.42 -17.93
CA ALA A 472 -1.51 19.07 -18.63
C ALA A 472 -1.36 20.61 -18.63
N GLY A 473 -0.80 21.20 -17.55
CA GLY A 473 -0.48 22.63 -17.48
C GLY A 473 0.68 23.05 -18.36
N ALA A 474 1.62 22.16 -18.66
CA ALA A 474 2.77 22.45 -19.53
C ALA A 474 2.45 22.36 -21.04
N LYS A 475 1.26 21.88 -21.41
CA LYS A 475 0.77 21.78 -22.81
C LYS A 475 -0.17 22.92 -23.20
N LYS A 476 -0.46 23.84 -22.32
CA LYS A 476 -1.17 25.12 -22.57
C LYS A 476 -0.17 26.28 -22.61
#